data_4ba4f4a0c90b38b50da3b9589a0133f8
#
_entry.id   4ba4f4a0c90b38b50da3b9589a0133f8
#
_cell.length_a   1.000
_cell.length_b   1.000
_cell.length_c   1.000
_cell.angle_alpha   90.00
_cell.angle_beta   90.00
_cell.angle_gamma   90.00
#
_symmetry.space_group_name_H-M   'P 1'
#
loop_
_entity.id
_entity.type
_entity.pdbx_description
1 polymer ?
#
loop_
_entity_poly.entity_id
_entity_poly.type
_entity_poly.pdbx_seq_one_letter_code
_entity_poly.pdbx_strand_id
1 'polypeptide(L)'
;MENNSCLMLNCSLYLPVSLSAIFSREDLKDTGIENESHITLLYAQGKEIPRMNILGDIETILGEPEFDDFIEYIKSENTERILDNFEIGSFENDSDYIVLKMKQTSELYKTLGLINKGLRMKYEVASEYSYTPHISLAELQPGTAKKYLEDPKISLILNESFVSFEDLVISYGPSNTPVDRLRYNLTTFNAIDYFFHTENMRKENSELD
;
A
#
# COMPACT_ATOMS: atom_id res chain seq x y z
N MET A 1 -12.18 2.87 -21.22
CA MET A 1 -11.75 3.30 -19.87
C MET A 1 -10.26 3.01 -19.79
N GLU A 2 -9.49 4.00 -19.41
CA GLU A 2 -8.05 3.79 -19.22
C GLU A 2 -7.83 2.93 -17.99
N ASN A 3 -7.07 1.85 -18.13
CA ASN A 3 -6.70 1.00 -17.00
C ASN A 3 -5.52 1.65 -16.27
N ASN A 4 -5.57 1.60 -14.95
CA ASN A 4 -4.45 1.97 -14.10
C ASN A 4 -3.73 0.71 -13.65
N SER A 5 -2.45 0.83 -13.32
CA SER A 5 -1.70 -0.22 -12.65
C SER A 5 -1.18 0.28 -11.31
N CYS A 6 -1.33 -0.52 -10.28
CA CYS A 6 -0.81 -0.20 -8.95
C CYS A 6 0.03 -1.39 -8.44
N LEU A 7 1.34 -1.21 -8.31
CA LEU A 7 2.22 -2.17 -7.65
C LEU A 7 2.31 -1.80 -6.17
N MET A 8 2.04 -2.77 -5.32
CA MET A 8 1.93 -2.62 -3.88
C MET A 8 2.79 -3.64 -3.15
N LEU A 9 3.36 -3.24 -2.03
CA LEU A 9 3.86 -4.13 -1.00
C LEU A 9 2.77 -4.26 0.07
N ASN A 10 2.09 -5.39 0.10
CA ASN A 10 1.05 -5.66 1.08
C ASN A 10 1.64 -5.87 2.47
N CYS A 11 0.89 -5.46 3.47
CA CYS A 11 1.27 -5.62 4.86
C CYS A 11 0.06 -5.88 5.75
N SER A 12 0.29 -6.50 6.90
CA SER A 12 -0.69 -6.63 7.97
C SER A 12 -0.36 -5.69 9.11
N LEU A 13 -1.38 -4.96 9.59
CA LEU A 13 -1.29 -4.11 10.78
C LEU A 13 -1.92 -4.82 11.97
N TYR A 14 -1.16 -4.99 13.03
CA TYR A 14 -1.59 -5.57 14.31
C TYR A 14 -1.81 -4.43 15.31
N LEU A 15 -3.06 -3.98 15.40
CA LEU A 15 -3.47 -2.87 16.24
C LEU A 15 -4.21 -3.40 17.49
N PRO A 16 -3.98 -2.85 18.68
CA PRO A 16 -4.71 -3.25 19.89
C PRO A 16 -6.21 -2.91 19.83
N VAL A 17 -6.59 -2.00 18.92
CA VAL A 17 -7.98 -1.61 18.65
C VAL A 17 -8.19 -1.48 17.14
N SER A 18 -9.42 -1.69 16.68
CA SER A 18 -9.74 -1.52 15.25
C SER A 18 -9.65 -0.06 14.82
N LEU A 19 -9.32 0.18 13.56
CA LEU A 19 -9.32 1.53 12.98
C LEU A 19 -10.70 2.22 13.11
N SER A 20 -11.79 1.46 13.05
CA SER A 20 -13.15 1.97 13.26
C SER A 20 -13.43 2.45 14.68
N ALA A 21 -12.62 2.04 15.65
CA ALA A 21 -12.68 2.57 17.02
C ALA A 21 -11.82 3.83 17.20
N ILE A 22 -10.89 4.08 16.28
CA ILE A 22 -10.02 5.25 16.26
C ILE A 22 -10.71 6.42 15.55
N PHE A 23 -11.24 6.18 14.35
CA PHE A 23 -11.79 7.21 13.49
C PHE A 23 -13.31 7.34 13.65
N SER A 24 -13.78 8.56 13.90
CA SER A 24 -15.22 8.84 13.98
C SER A 24 -15.88 8.73 12.61
N ARG A 25 -17.04 8.07 12.54
CA ARG A 25 -17.76 7.86 11.28
C ARG A 25 -18.13 9.17 10.57
N GLU A 26 -18.38 10.24 11.33
CA GLU A 26 -18.74 11.56 10.80
C GLU A 26 -17.55 12.26 10.12
N ASP A 27 -16.31 11.90 10.51
CA ASP A 27 -15.10 12.46 9.93
C ASP A 27 -14.62 11.66 8.70
N LEU A 28 -15.14 10.46 8.50
CA LEU A 28 -14.74 9.61 7.36
C LEU A 28 -15.38 10.10 6.06
N LYS A 29 -14.63 10.03 4.97
CA LYS A 29 -15.14 10.15 3.60
C LYS A 29 -15.62 8.81 3.06
N ASP A 30 -16.10 8.82 1.79
CA ASP A 30 -16.74 7.67 1.13
C ASP A 30 -15.86 6.43 1.06
N THR A 31 -14.54 6.58 0.86
CA THR A 31 -13.57 5.48 0.90
C THR A 31 -13.31 5.01 2.33
N GLY A 32 -13.46 5.90 3.31
CA GLY A 32 -13.46 5.59 4.72
C GLY A 32 -12.13 5.04 5.22
N ILE A 33 -12.21 3.92 5.92
CA ILE A 33 -11.06 3.22 6.50
C ILE A 33 -10.43 2.32 5.44
N GLU A 34 -9.08 2.34 5.35
CA GLU A 34 -8.36 1.42 4.49
C GLU A 34 -8.48 -0.01 5.03
N ASN A 35 -9.02 -0.90 4.20
CA ASN A 35 -9.24 -2.30 4.57
C ASN A 35 -8.11 -3.23 4.12
N GLU A 36 -7.22 -2.74 3.25
CA GLU A 36 -6.12 -3.52 2.69
C GLU A 36 -4.82 -2.72 2.83
N SER A 37 -4.14 -2.93 3.95
CA SER A 37 -2.92 -2.19 4.26
C SER A 37 -1.80 -2.52 3.29
N HIS A 38 -1.22 -1.51 2.67
CA HIS A 38 -0.14 -1.65 1.71
C HIS A 38 0.72 -0.40 1.60
N ILE A 39 1.91 -0.55 1.04
CA ILE A 39 2.74 0.56 0.55
C ILE A 39 2.69 0.55 -0.97
N THR A 40 2.23 1.61 -1.58
CA THR A 40 2.28 1.77 -3.04
C THR A 40 3.74 1.95 -3.48
N LEU A 41 4.23 1.03 -4.31
CA LEU A 41 5.56 1.13 -4.93
C LEU A 41 5.51 1.89 -6.25
N LEU A 42 4.46 1.69 -7.03
CA LEU A 42 4.23 2.39 -8.28
C LEU A 42 2.74 2.51 -8.55
N TYR A 43 2.27 3.70 -8.83
CA TYR A 43 0.94 3.96 -9.39
C TYR A 43 1.07 4.55 -10.78
N ALA A 44 0.60 3.83 -11.78
CA ALA A 44 0.65 4.21 -13.18
C ALA A 44 -0.77 4.51 -13.69
N GLN A 45 -1.15 5.78 -13.64
CA GLN A 45 -2.44 6.23 -14.11
C GLN A 45 -2.52 6.15 -15.65
N GLY A 46 -3.62 5.59 -16.15
CA GLY A 46 -3.85 5.43 -17.59
C GLY A 46 -2.89 4.48 -18.28
N LYS A 47 -2.16 3.65 -17.55
CA LYS A 47 -1.12 2.78 -18.09
C LYS A 47 -1.20 1.38 -17.51
N GLU A 48 -1.16 0.38 -18.37
CA GLU A 48 -1.06 -1.02 -17.96
C GLU A 48 0.41 -1.47 -18.02
N ILE A 49 0.95 -1.85 -16.85
CA ILE A 49 2.33 -2.30 -16.71
C ILE A 49 2.40 -3.80 -16.99
N PRO A 50 3.39 -4.29 -17.78
CA PRO A 50 3.53 -5.71 -18.07
C PRO A 50 3.70 -6.57 -16.83
N ARG A 51 2.82 -7.56 -16.64
CA ARG A 51 2.76 -8.43 -15.45
C ARG A 51 3.97 -9.32 -15.27
N MET A 52 4.49 -9.86 -16.37
CA MET A 52 5.43 -10.99 -16.33
C MET A 52 6.84 -10.62 -15.90
N ASN A 53 7.23 -9.36 -15.91
CA ASN A 53 8.63 -8.97 -15.74
C ASN A 53 8.90 -8.12 -14.49
N ILE A 54 7.89 -7.79 -13.70
CA ILE A 54 8.04 -6.79 -12.62
C ILE A 54 9.10 -7.18 -11.57
N LEU A 55 9.19 -8.47 -11.21
CA LEU A 55 10.22 -8.93 -10.28
C LEU A 55 11.62 -8.84 -10.88
N GLY A 56 11.80 -9.28 -12.13
CA GLY A 56 13.07 -9.13 -12.83
C GLY A 56 13.46 -7.66 -13.07
N ASP A 57 12.48 -6.78 -13.16
CA ASP A 57 12.71 -5.34 -13.24
C ASP A 57 13.18 -4.76 -11.91
N ILE A 58 12.59 -5.21 -10.80
CA ILE A 58 13.03 -4.82 -9.45
C ILE A 58 14.44 -5.34 -9.20
N GLU A 59 14.72 -6.61 -9.55
CA GLU A 59 16.06 -7.20 -9.47
C GLU A 59 17.09 -6.40 -10.28
N THR A 60 16.74 -6.01 -11.50
CA THR A 60 17.61 -5.17 -12.35
C THR A 60 17.86 -3.79 -11.74
N ILE A 61 16.86 -3.22 -11.05
CA ILE A 61 16.96 -1.90 -10.42
C ILE A 61 17.83 -1.94 -9.18
N LEU A 62 17.69 -2.97 -8.35
CA LEU A 62 18.40 -3.09 -7.08
C LEU A 62 19.79 -3.68 -7.25
N GLY A 63 19.96 -4.63 -8.18
CA GLY A 63 21.08 -5.55 -8.24
C GLY A 63 20.82 -6.81 -7.41
N GLU A 64 21.48 -7.91 -7.76
CA GLU A 64 21.21 -9.23 -7.19
C GLU A 64 21.31 -9.29 -5.64
N PRO A 65 22.37 -8.78 -4.98
CA PRO A 65 22.44 -8.85 -3.52
C PRO A 65 21.32 -8.07 -2.82
N GLU A 66 21.07 -6.85 -3.22
CA GLU A 66 20.07 -5.98 -2.62
C GLU A 66 18.65 -6.48 -2.91
N PHE A 67 18.43 -7.13 -4.04
CA PHE A 67 17.15 -7.76 -4.36
C PHE A 67 16.89 -8.97 -3.47
N ASP A 68 17.90 -9.84 -3.29
CA ASP A 68 17.79 -11.01 -2.42
C ASP A 68 17.52 -10.61 -0.98
N ASP A 69 18.23 -9.61 -0.45
CA ASP A 69 18.00 -9.06 0.89
C ASP A 69 16.58 -8.51 1.02
N PHE A 70 16.08 -7.81 0.00
CA PHE A 70 14.70 -7.28 -0.02
C PHE A 70 13.65 -8.40 -0.01
N ILE A 71 13.84 -9.43 -0.83
CA ILE A 71 12.92 -10.57 -0.89
C ILE A 71 12.98 -11.38 0.40
N GLU A 72 14.16 -11.61 0.97
CA GLU A 72 14.32 -12.31 2.24
C GLU A 72 13.66 -11.52 3.39
N TYR A 73 13.82 -10.22 3.41
CA TYR A 73 13.15 -9.35 4.38
C TYR A 73 11.62 -9.50 4.35
N ILE A 74 11.00 -9.51 3.16
CA ILE A 74 9.56 -9.70 3.02
C ILE A 74 9.15 -11.11 3.45
N LYS A 75 9.89 -12.15 3.02
CA LYS A 75 9.60 -13.56 3.34
C LYS A 75 9.78 -13.90 4.82
N SER A 76 10.56 -13.14 5.54
CA SER A 76 10.85 -13.43 6.95
C SER A 76 9.63 -13.34 7.86
N GLU A 77 8.51 -12.77 7.36
CA GLU A 77 7.27 -12.54 8.12
C GLU A 77 7.52 -11.86 9.47
N ASN A 78 8.64 -11.12 9.54
CA ASN A 78 9.01 -10.43 10.75
C ASN A 78 7.96 -9.37 11.10
N THR A 79 7.56 -9.41 12.37
CA THR A 79 6.65 -8.42 12.93
C THR A 79 7.46 -7.33 13.61
N GLU A 80 7.37 -6.11 13.11
CA GLU A 80 8.11 -4.96 13.60
C GLU A 80 7.19 -3.97 14.30
N ARG A 81 7.71 -3.26 15.29
CA ARG A 81 6.95 -2.16 15.90
C ARG A 81 6.73 -1.06 14.88
N ILE A 82 5.49 -0.57 14.78
CA ILE A 82 5.15 0.49 13.82
C ILE A 82 6.03 1.72 14.07
N LEU A 83 6.16 2.16 15.33
CA LEU A 83 6.91 3.38 15.65
C LEU A 83 8.43 3.26 15.48
N ASP A 84 8.99 2.09 15.26
CA ASP A 84 10.42 1.97 14.93
C ASP A 84 10.68 2.43 13.50
N ASN A 85 9.80 2.09 12.56
CA ASN A 85 9.95 2.33 11.13
C ASN A 85 9.03 3.41 10.55
N PHE A 86 7.97 3.78 11.26
CA PHE A 86 6.96 4.73 10.79
C PHE A 86 6.69 5.85 11.78
N GLU A 87 6.18 6.95 11.26
CA GLU A 87 5.57 8.03 12.02
C GLU A 87 4.17 8.30 11.49
N ILE A 88 3.26 8.68 12.36
CA ILE A 88 1.93 9.11 11.93
C ILE A 88 2.02 10.47 11.27
N GLY A 89 1.27 10.65 10.20
CA GLY A 89 1.19 11.92 9.47
C GLY A 89 -0.08 12.02 8.64
N SER A 90 -0.19 13.09 7.89
CA SER A 90 -1.28 13.29 6.94
C SER A 90 -0.78 13.72 5.57
N PHE A 91 -1.64 13.49 4.57
CA PHE A 91 -1.63 14.22 3.31
C PHE A 91 -2.97 14.97 3.22
N GLU A 92 -2.87 16.27 2.93
CA GLU A 92 -4.01 17.18 2.93
C GLU A 92 -4.17 17.75 1.51
N ASN A 93 -5.26 17.40 0.86
CA ASN A 93 -5.67 17.87 -0.46
C ASN A 93 -7.19 18.13 -0.44
N ASP A 94 -7.93 17.57 -1.41
CA ASP A 94 -9.41 17.56 -1.43
C ASP A 94 -10.01 16.66 -0.33
N SER A 95 -9.19 15.88 0.29
CA SER A 95 -9.44 15.03 1.47
C SER A 95 -8.23 15.05 2.37
N ASP A 96 -8.43 14.74 3.62
CA ASP A 96 -7.33 14.46 4.54
C ASP A 96 -7.10 12.95 4.59
N TYR A 97 -5.85 12.50 4.42
CA TYR A 97 -5.47 11.10 4.57
C TYR A 97 -4.61 10.96 5.81
N ILE A 98 -5.04 10.15 6.77
CA ILE A 98 -4.16 9.74 7.88
C ILE A 98 -3.34 8.55 7.42
N VAL A 99 -2.04 8.66 7.56
CA VAL A 99 -1.08 7.69 7.06
C VAL A 99 0.03 7.40 8.06
N LEU A 100 0.63 6.23 7.94
CA LEU A 100 1.90 5.89 8.56
C LEU A 100 2.99 6.15 7.51
N LYS A 101 3.74 7.24 7.67
CA LYS A 101 4.86 7.59 6.80
C LYS A 101 6.10 6.83 7.25
N MET A 102 6.76 6.14 6.33
CA MET A 102 8.00 5.45 6.65
C MET A 102 9.10 6.46 6.96
N LYS A 103 9.84 6.23 8.03
CA LYS A 103 10.96 7.08 8.42
C LYS A 103 12.13 6.93 7.45
N GLN A 104 12.78 8.02 7.14
CA GLN A 104 13.96 8.01 6.26
C GLN A 104 15.15 7.23 6.83
N THR A 105 15.13 6.96 8.13
CA THR A 105 16.13 6.14 8.83
C THR A 105 15.91 4.63 8.64
N SER A 106 14.74 4.20 8.18
CA SER A 106 14.47 2.80 7.87
C SER A 106 15.28 2.35 6.66
N GLU A 107 15.90 1.17 6.74
CA GLU A 107 16.61 0.57 5.61
C GLU A 107 15.68 0.34 4.43
N LEU A 108 14.47 -0.14 4.69
CA LEU A 108 13.45 -0.36 3.67
C LEU A 108 13.06 0.94 2.92
N TYR A 109 13.13 2.11 3.57
CA TYR A 109 12.83 3.40 2.92
C TYR A 109 13.67 3.64 1.67
N LYS A 110 14.96 3.38 1.75
CA LYS A 110 15.90 3.58 0.63
C LYS A 110 15.61 2.60 -0.50
N THR A 111 15.41 1.34 -0.15
CA THR A 111 15.10 0.26 -1.11
C THR A 111 13.81 0.56 -1.87
N LEU A 112 12.71 0.91 -1.17
CA LEU A 112 11.45 1.28 -1.80
C LEU A 112 11.59 2.53 -2.67
N GLY A 113 12.40 3.50 -2.26
CA GLY A 113 12.70 4.69 -3.04
C GLY A 113 13.42 4.38 -4.36
N LEU A 114 14.39 3.45 -4.33
CA LEU A 114 15.10 2.99 -5.53
C LEU A 114 14.15 2.25 -6.48
N ILE A 115 13.33 1.33 -5.95
CA ILE A 115 12.34 0.59 -6.72
C ILE A 115 11.37 1.57 -7.40
N ASN A 116 10.76 2.49 -6.64
CA ASN A 116 9.83 3.46 -7.20
C ASN A 116 10.48 4.29 -8.33
N LYS A 117 11.65 4.85 -8.06
CA LYS A 117 12.38 5.66 -9.03
C LYS A 117 12.71 4.87 -10.31
N GLY A 118 13.25 3.65 -10.17
CA GLY A 118 13.65 2.80 -11.28
C GLY A 118 12.45 2.37 -12.14
N LEU A 119 11.36 1.92 -11.50
CA LEU A 119 10.14 1.52 -12.19
C LEU A 119 9.48 2.71 -12.91
N ARG A 120 9.45 3.90 -12.29
CA ARG A 120 8.94 5.11 -12.92
C ARG A 120 9.73 5.48 -14.17
N MET A 121 11.04 5.39 -14.11
CA MET A 121 11.90 5.64 -15.26
C MET A 121 11.67 4.60 -16.36
N LYS A 122 11.63 3.32 -15.99
CA LYS A 122 11.46 2.22 -16.95
C LYS A 122 10.12 2.28 -17.67
N TYR A 123 9.06 2.57 -16.94
CA TYR A 123 7.70 2.61 -17.49
C TYR A 123 7.23 4.02 -17.86
N GLU A 124 8.11 5.01 -17.81
CA GLU A 124 7.80 6.40 -18.17
C GLU A 124 6.56 6.93 -17.42
N VAL A 125 6.50 6.67 -16.12
CA VAL A 125 5.42 7.13 -15.25
C VAL A 125 5.80 8.47 -14.65
N ALA A 126 5.12 9.53 -15.08
CA ALA A 126 5.29 10.85 -14.50
C ALA A 126 4.70 10.91 -13.08
N SER A 127 5.29 11.75 -12.22
CA SER A 127 4.70 12.14 -10.94
C SER A 127 5.13 13.56 -10.62
N GLU A 128 4.19 14.33 -10.16
CA GLU A 128 4.42 15.71 -9.70
C GLU A 128 4.93 15.74 -8.25
N TYR A 129 4.81 14.61 -7.53
CA TYR A 129 5.13 14.50 -6.11
C TYR A 129 6.39 13.68 -5.88
N SER A 130 7.13 14.05 -4.83
CA SER A 130 8.22 13.22 -4.31
C SER A 130 7.64 11.95 -3.69
N TYR A 131 8.29 10.81 -3.92
CA TYR A 131 7.86 9.55 -3.34
C TYR A 131 8.11 9.52 -1.83
N THR A 132 7.05 9.24 -1.09
CA THR A 132 7.10 8.99 0.35
C THR A 132 6.41 7.67 0.62
N PRO A 133 7.15 6.58 0.95
CA PRO A 133 6.53 5.31 1.31
C PRO A 133 5.62 5.49 2.52
N HIS A 134 4.38 5.02 2.42
CA HIS A 134 3.39 5.16 3.50
C HIS A 134 2.32 4.09 3.42
N ILE A 135 1.68 3.82 4.55
CA ILE A 135 0.49 2.99 4.68
C ILE A 135 -0.67 3.92 4.99
N SER A 136 -1.71 3.92 4.17
CA SER A 136 -2.94 4.67 4.43
C SER A 136 -3.75 3.98 5.53
N LEU A 137 -4.33 4.76 6.45
CA LEU A 137 -5.19 4.26 7.51
C LEU A 137 -6.65 4.66 7.28
N ALA A 138 -6.88 5.92 6.90
CA ALA A 138 -8.22 6.44 6.66
C ALA A 138 -8.20 7.66 5.72
N GLU A 139 -9.28 7.80 4.94
CA GLU A 139 -9.63 9.02 4.24
C GLU A 139 -10.70 9.78 5.02
N LEU A 140 -10.43 11.04 5.31
CA LEU A 140 -11.23 11.89 6.17
C LEU A 140 -11.76 13.11 5.42
N GLN A 141 -12.79 13.74 6.00
CA GLN A 141 -13.27 15.05 5.56
C GLN A 141 -12.13 16.08 5.68
N PRO A 142 -12.05 17.05 4.74
CA PRO A 142 -11.03 18.09 4.77
C PRO A 142 -10.97 18.85 6.11
N GLY A 143 -9.77 19.07 6.62
CA GLY A 143 -9.54 19.81 7.86
C GLY A 143 -9.70 19.01 9.14
N THR A 144 -9.94 17.68 9.07
CA THR A 144 -10.14 16.85 10.26
C THR A 144 -8.89 16.10 10.71
N ALA A 145 -7.85 15.99 9.87
CA ALA A 145 -6.62 15.25 10.18
C ALA A 145 -5.95 15.68 11.48
N LYS A 146 -5.90 16.99 11.73
CA LYS A 146 -5.25 17.57 12.91
C LYS A 146 -5.80 17.00 14.22
N LYS A 147 -7.11 16.78 14.31
CA LYS A 147 -7.77 16.17 15.48
C LYS A 147 -7.14 14.84 15.87
N TYR A 148 -6.79 14.01 14.87
CA TYR A 148 -6.22 12.69 15.08
C TYR A 148 -4.71 12.72 15.29
N LEU A 149 -4.00 13.61 14.60
CA LEU A 149 -2.55 13.76 14.77
C LEU A 149 -2.18 14.29 16.15
N GLU A 150 -3.04 15.09 16.77
CA GLU A 150 -2.83 15.68 18.10
C GLU A 150 -3.43 14.83 19.24
N ASP A 151 -4.16 13.75 18.94
CA ASP A 151 -4.74 12.87 19.97
C ASP A 151 -3.67 11.95 20.58
N PRO A 152 -3.32 12.10 21.86
CA PRO A 152 -2.31 11.28 22.51
C PRO A 152 -2.68 9.79 22.57
N LYS A 153 -3.97 9.45 22.44
CA LYS A 153 -4.43 8.06 22.41
C LYS A 153 -3.90 7.32 21.18
N ILE A 154 -3.82 8.02 20.04
CA ILE A 154 -3.31 7.41 18.82
C ILE A 154 -1.84 7.06 18.97
N SER A 155 -1.03 7.94 19.56
CA SER A 155 0.36 7.63 19.84
C SER A 155 0.53 6.44 20.78
N LEU A 156 -0.35 6.28 21.78
CA LEU A 156 -0.35 5.12 22.67
C LEU A 156 -0.71 3.83 21.92
N ILE A 157 -1.75 3.86 21.07
CA ILE A 157 -2.15 2.73 20.24
C ILE A 157 -0.99 2.31 19.33
N LEU A 158 -0.38 3.26 18.62
CA LEU A 158 0.71 2.95 17.69
C LEU A 158 1.98 2.43 18.40
N ASN A 159 2.22 2.82 19.64
CA ASN A 159 3.34 2.30 20.44
C ASN A 159 3.20 0.80 20.77
N GLU A 160 1.97 0.29 20.82
CA GLU A 160 1.65 -1.11 21.05
C GLU A 160 1.32 -1.86 19.76
N SER A 161 1.56 -1.23 18.61
CA SER A 161 1.18 -1.75 17.30
C SER A 161 2.38 -2.26 16.53
N PHE A 162 2.11 -3.26 15.67
CA PHE A 162 3.11 -3.93 14.85
C PHE A 162 2.68 -3.98 13.39
N VAL A 163 3.64 -4.16 12.51
CA VAL A 163 3.45 -4.37 11.08
C VAL A 163 4.28 -5.58 10.64
N SER A 164 3.74 -6.37 9.72
CA SER A 164 4.51 -7.35 8.94
C SER A 164 4.27 -7.10 7.46
N PHE A 165 5.28 -7.36 6.63
CA PHE A 165 5.15 -7.32 5.18
C PHE A 165 4.91 -8.72 4.66
N GLU A 166 4.12 -8.84 3.58
CA GLU A 166 3.63 -10.15 3.13
C GLU A 166 4.02 -10.43 1.69
N ASP A 167 3.48 -9.65 0.75
CA ASP A 167 3.53 -9.95 -0.67
C ASP A 167 3.71 -8.70 -1.52
N LEU A 168 4.25 -8.91 -2.72
CA LEU A 168 4.13 -7.95 -3.81
C LEU A 168 2.88 -8.27 -4.63
N VAL A 169 2.04 -7.28 -4.82
CA VAL A 169 0.80 -7.38 -5.58
C VAL A 169 0.74 -6.29 -6.63
N ILE A 170 0.38 -6.63 -7.86
CA ILE A 170 0.02 -5.65 -8.87
C ILE A 170 -1.47 -5.76 -9.19
N SER A 171 -2.17 -4.65 -9.11
CA SER A 171 -3.59 -4.55 -9.45
C SER A 171 -3.79 -3.73 -10.71
N TYR A 172 -4.83 -4.08 -11.46
CA TYR A 172 -5.23 -3.44 -12.72
C TYR A 172 -6.70 -3.05 -12.65
N GLY A 173 -7.05 -1.97 -13.29
CA GLY A 173 -8.44 -1.56 -13.43
C GLY A 173 -8.61 -0.05 -13.50
N PRO A 174 -9.85 0.42 -13.71
CA PRO A 174 -10.16 1.83 -13.54
C PRO A 174 -9.86 2.24 -12.08
N SER A 175 -9.50 3.51 -11.88
CA SER A 175 -9.16 4.03 -10.55
C SER A 175 -10.21 3.61 -9.51
N ASN A 176 -9.74 3.18 -8.35
CA ASN A 176 -10.54 2.77 -7.20
C ASN A 176 -11.35 1.45 -7.33
N THR A 177 -11.27 0.75 -8.45
CA THR A 177 -11.97 -0.53 -8.61
C THR A 177 -11.05 -1.51 -9.33
N PRO A 178 -10.09 -2.13 -8.64
CA PRO A 178 -9.24 -3.14 -9.26
C PRO A 178 -10.11 -4.33 -9.69
N VAL A 179 -10.06 -4.62 -10.99
CA VAL A 179 -10.80 -5.76 -11.59
C VAL A 179 -9.94 -7.00 -11.72
N ASP A 180 -8.63 -6.82 -11.55
CA ASP A 180 -7.67 -7.89 -11.75
C ASP A 180 -6.44 -7.67 -10.86
N ARG A 181 -5.98 -8.71 -10.20
CA ARG A 181 -4.81 -8.69 -9.32
C ARG A 181 -3.92 -9.88 -9.58
N LEU A 182 -2.62 -9.63 -9.58
CA LEU A 182 -1.59 -10.64 -9.62
C LEU A 182 -0.76 -10.54 -8.34
N ARG A 183 -0.72 -11.62 -7.57
CA ARG A 183 0.15 -11.78 -6.41
C ARG A 183 1.40 -12.56 -6.83
N TYR A 184 2.56 -12.04 -6.48
CA TYR A 184 3.82 -12.70 -6.77
C TYR A 184 4.15 -13.71 -5.68
N ASN A 185 4.33 -14.99 -6.07
CA ASN A 185 4.86 -15.98 -5.15
C ASN A 185 6.37 -15.79 -5.01
N LEU A 186 6.78 -15.11 -3.95
CA LEU A 186 8.16 -14.77 -3.69
C LEU A 186 9.04 -15.99 -3.36
N THR A 187 8.43 -17.14 -2.97
CA THR A 187 9.16 -18.37 -2.67
C THR A 187 9.69 -19.03 -3.93
N THR A 188 8.93 -19.00 -5.02
CA THR A 188 9.27 -19.66 -6.29
C THR A 188 9.48 -18.68 -7.43
N PHE A 189 9.37 -17.39 -7.19
CA PHE A 189 9.32 -16.32 -8.21
C PHE A 189 8.23 -16.52 -9.28
N ASN A 190 7.24 -17.36 -9.01
CA ASN A 190 6.11 -17.58 -9.88
C ASN A 190 4.99 -16.61 -9.56
N ALA A 191 4.36 -16.08 -10.60
CA ALA A 191 3.17 -15.29 -10.46
C ALA A 191 1.95 -16.21 -10.22
N ILE A 192 1.10 -15.82 -9.27
CA ILE A 192 -0.18 -16.47 -9.01
C ILE A 192 -1.26 -15.47 -9.40
N ASP A 193 -2.04 -15.78 -10.44
CA ASP A 193 -3.14 -14.94 -10.89
C ASP A 193 -4.31 -15.03 -9.91
N TYR A 194 -4.69 -13.89 -9.33
CA TYR A 194 -5.91 -13.72 -8.58
C TYR A 194 -6.86 -12.84 -9.40
N PHE A 195 -7.86 -13.50 -9.99
CA PHE A 195 -8.91 -12.78 -10.70
C PHE A 195 -10.01 -12.40 -9.72
N PHE A 196 -10.18 -11.13 -9.46
CA PHE A 196 -11.41 -10.61 -8.89
C PHE A 196 -12.41 -10.43 -10.02
N HIS A 197 -13.21 -11.46 -10.29
CA HIS A 197 -14.33 -11.30 -11.19
C HIS A 197 -15.43 -10.50 -10.48
N THR A 198 -15.58 -9.25 -10.87
CA THR A 198 -16.74 -8.43 -10.49
C THR A 198 -18.09 -9.08 -10.87
N GLU A 199 -18.09 -10.05 -11.78
CA GLU A 199 -19.28 -10.85 -12.13
C GLU A 199 -19.79 -11.73 -10.99
N ASN A 200 -18.92 -12.23 -10.12
CA ASN A 200 -19.38 -13.07 -8.99
C ASN A 200 -20.06 -12.22 -7.91
N MET A 201 -19.62 -10.98 -7.68
CA MET A 201 -20.32 -10.09 -6.75
C MET A 201 -21.67 -9.62 -7.26
N ARG A 202 -21.89 -9.59 -8.60
CA ARG A 202 -23.20 -9.29 -9.19
C ARG A 202 -24.18 -10.46 -9.11
N LYS A 203 -23.69 -11.71 -9.12
CA LYS A 203 -24.55 -12.90 -9.00
C LYS A 203 -25.02 -13.13 -7.58
N GLU A 204 -24.17 -12.91 -6.58
CA GLU A 204 -24.57 -13.03 -5.17
C GLU A 204 -25.60 -11.98 -4.74
N ASN A 205 -25.56 -10.78 -5.33
CA ASN A 205 -26.56 -9.74 -5.07
C ASN A 205 -27.85 -9.90 -5.89
N SER A 206 -27.87 -10.75 -6.93
CA SER A 206 -29.06 -10.99 -7.74
C SER A 206 -29.85 -12.22 -7.31
N GLU A 207 -29.35 -13.01 -6.36
CA GLU A 207 -30.07 -14.16 -5.77
C GLU A 207 -30.70 -13.82 -4.41
N LEU A 208 -30.64 -12.56 -3.98
CA LEU A 208 -31.24 -12.05 -2.74
C LEU A 208 -32.44 -11.11 -2.94
N ASP A 209 -32.98 -11.03 -4.19
CA ASP A 209 -34.24 -10.34 -4.50
C ASP A 209 -35.38 -11.33 -4.77
#